data_689e6d5b302ac4dadcef0406818b70d3
#
_entry.id   689e6d5b302ac4dadcef0406818b70d3
#
_cell.length_a   1.000
_cell.length_b   1.000
_cell.length_c   1.000
_cell.angle_alpha   90.00
_cell.angle_beta   90.00
_cell.angle_gamma   90.00
#
_symmetry.space_group_name_H-M   'P 1'
#
loop_
_entity.id
_entity.type
_entity.pdbx_description
1 polymer ?
#
loop_
_entity_poly.entity_id
_entity_poly.type
_entity_poly.pdbx_seq_one_letter_code
_entity_poly.pdbx_strand_id
1 'polypeptide(L)'
;MKTIQFQQDSILPAIGQGTWYMGENASQRRAEVAALQTGLDLGLKLIDTAEMYADGGAEQVVGEALRGRRDQAWLVSKVYPWHAGEEDAIDACERSLRRLNTDYLDLYLLHWRGNVPLEETLRAMETLQQQGKIRHWGVSNFDSEDMRELWGEPGGQGCATNQVLYHLASRGIEYDLLPTCLQNQTPVMAYCPLAQAGRLRQALFDDVHLQQVAQHKSISVAQL
;
A
#
# COMPACT_ATOMS: atom_id res chain seq x y z
N MET A 1 -14.61 1.94 -13.61
CA MET A 1 -13.20 1.97 -13.20
C MET A 1 -12.54 0.66 -13.63
N LYS A 2 -11.25 0.72 -14.07
CA LYS A 2 -10.51 -0.50 -14.40
C LYS A 2 -10.24 -1.31 -13.13
N THR A 3 -10.40 -2.63 -13.20
CA THR A 3 -10.13 -3.55 -12.09
C THR A 3 -9.01 -4.51 -12.43
N ILE A 4 -8.37 -5.05 -11.42
CA ILE A 4 -7.33 -6.08 -11.51
C ILE A 4 -7.74 -7.28 -10.65
N GLN A 5 -7.33 -8.47 -11.07
CA GLN A 5 -7.36 -9.65 -10.22
C GLN A 5 -6.18 -9.59 -9.26
N PHE A 6 -6.46 -9.56 -7.96
CA PHE A 6 -5.44 -9.66 -6.91
C PHE A 6 -5.61 -11.00 -6.21
N GLN A 7 -4.56 -11.82 -6.25
CA GLN A 7 -4.64 -13.21 -5.82
C GLN A 7 -5.82 -13.95 -6.49
N GLN A 8 -6.24 -15.09 -5.97
CA GLN A 8 -7.29 -15.89 -6.60
C GLN A 8 -8.72 -15.41 -6.28
N ASP A 9 -8.89 -14.64 -5.23
CA ASP A 9 -10.19 -14.38 -4.60
C ASP A 9 -10.60 -12.89 -4.52
N SER A 10 -9.73 -11.98 -4.96
CA SER A 10 -10.01 -10.54 -4.81
C SER A 10 -9.93 -9.80 -6.15
N ILE A 11 -11.00 -9.09 -6.49
CA ILE A 11 -11.03 -8.14 -7.61
C ILE A 11 -10.96 -6.72 -7.04
N LEU A 12 -9.89 -6.01 -7.36
CA LEU A 12 -9.61 -4.68 -6.84
C LEU A 12 -9.67 -3.61 -7.93
N PRO A 13 -10.03 -2.36 -7.57
CA PRO A 13 -9.80 -1.23 -8.47
C PRO A 13 -8.28 -1.09 -8.71
N ALA A 14 -7.92 -0.76 -9.95
CA ALA A 14 -6.51 -0.57 -10.34
C ALA A 14 -5.88 0.67 -9.70
N ILE A 15 -6.67 1.54 -9.08
CA ILE A 15 -6.25 2.77 -8.41
C ILE A 15 -6.83 2.76 -6.99
N GLY A 16 -5.99 3.09 -6.01
CA GLY A 16 -6.35 3.24 -4.60
C GLY A 16 -6.11 4.64 -4.07
N GLN A 17 -6.48 4.85 -2.82
CA GLN A 17 -6.31 6.09 -2.05
C GLN A 17 -5.16 5.90 -1.06
N GLY A 18 -4.09 6.70 -1.17
CA GLY A 18 -2.99 6.74 -0.19
C GLY A 18 -3.24 7.82 0.86
N THR A 19 -2.80 7.57 2.08
CA THR A 19 -3.04 8.44 3.24
C THR A 19 -1.77 9.07 3.82
N TRP A 20 -0.64 8.97 3.12
CA TRP A 20 0.57 9.66 3.54
C TRP A 20 0.33 11.17 3.65
N TYR A 21 0.74 11.78 4.73
CA TYR A 21 0.43 13.16 5.17
C TYR A 21 -0.99 13.41 5.71
N MET A 22 -1.87 12.44 5.78
CA MET A 22 -3.13 12.57 6.52
C MET A 22 -2.89 12.39 8.03
N GLY A 23 -3.72 13.05 8.84
CA GLY A 23 -3.66 12.94 10.29
C GLY A 23 -2.59 13.79 10.97
N GLU A 24 -1.77 14.56 10.23
CA GLU A 24 -0.75 15.45 10.77
C GLU A 24 -1.35 16.72 11.41
N ASN A 25 -2.47 17.18 10.89
CA ASN A 25 -3.10 18.42 11.33
C ASN A 25 -4.58 18.20 11.70
N ALA A 26 -4.89 18.37 12.97
CA ALA A 26 -6.25 18.20 13.48
C ALA A 26 -7.29 19.09 12.77
N SER A 27 -6.90 20.27 12.26
CA SER A 27 -7.82 21.15 11.52
C SER A 27 -8.22 20.60 10.16
N GLN A 28 -7.42 19.71 9.57
CA GLN A 28 -7.70 19.10 8.26
C GLN A 28 -8.45 17.77 8.37
N ARG A 29 -8.50 17.16 9.57
CA ARG A 29 -9.05 15.82 9.79
C ARG A 29 -10.43 15.63 9.16
N ARG A 30 -11.34 16.59 9.31
CA ARG A 30 -12.69 16.50 8.73
C ARG A 30 -12.67 16.45 7.20
N ALA A 31 -11.80 17.23 6.58
CA ALA A 31 -11.65 17.25 5.12
C ALA A 31 -11.00 15.97 4.61
N GLU A 32 -10.02 15.43 5.33
CA GLU A 32 -9.36 14.16 5.01
C GLU A 32 -10.34 12.98 5.08
N VAL A 33 -11.13 12.91 6.14
CA VAL A 33 -12.21 11.91 6.28
C VAL A 33 -13.20 12.01 5.12
N ALA A 34 -13.66 13.22 4.79
CA ALA A 34 -14.61 13.44 3.69
C ALA A 34 -14.01 13.06 2.33
N ALA A 35 -12.71 13.31 2.11
CA ALA A 35 -12.01 12.92 0.89
C ALA A 35 -11.98 11.39 0.71
N LEU A 36 -11.64 10.63 1.76
CA LEU A 36 -11.64 9.17 1.73
C LEU A 36 -13.06 8.61 1.48
N GLN A 37 -14.07 9.18 2.12
CA GLN A 37 -15.47 8.78 1.91
C GLN A 37 -15.92 9.05 0.48
N THR A 38 -15.57 10.21 -0.08
CA THR A 38 -15.85 10.54 -1.49
C THR A 38 -15.17 9.56 -2.43
N GLY A 39 -13.90 9.19 -2.15
CA GLY A 39 -13.19 8.18 -2.92
C GLY A 39 -13.90 6.83 -2.90
N LEU A 40 -14.38 6.37 -1.74
CA LEU A 40 -15.17 5.14 -1.61
C LEU A 40 -16.46 5.21 -2.44
N ASP A 41 -17.17 6.33 -2.38
CA ASP A 41 -18.42 6.55 -3.15
C ASP A 41 -18.16 6.51 -4.67
N LEU A 42 -16.97 6.91 -5.10
CA LEU A 42 -16.51 6.83 -6.50
C LEU A 42 -15.93 5.44 -6.86
N GLY A 43 -15.89 4.50 -5.92
CA GLY A 43 -15.41 3.14 -6.13
C GLY A 43 -13.90 2.92 -5.91
N LEU A 44 -13.17 3.91 -5.37
CA LEU A 44 -11.76 3.76 -4.95
C LEU A 44 -11.68 2.99 -3.62
N LYS A 45 -12.01 1.71 -3.66
CA LYS A 45 -12.15 0.86 -2.48
C LYS A 45 -10.84 0.52 -1.79
N LEU A 46 -9.71 0.50 -2.52
CA LEU A 46 -8.40 0.27 -1.93
C LEU A 46 -7.95 1.52 -1.17
N ILE A 47 -7.69 1.37 0.13
CA ILE A 47 -7.15 2.44 1.00
C ILE A 47 -5.83 1.95 1.58
N ASP A 48 -4.76 2.69 1.33
CA ASP A 48 -3.40 2.43 1.80
C ASP A 48 -3.01 3.39 2.91
N THR A 49 -2.65 2.85 4.06
CA THR A 49 -2.14 3.57 5.22
C THR A 49 -0.91 2.87 5.82
N ALA A 50 -0.40 3.37 6.94
CA ALA A 50 0.67 2.74 7.72
C ALA A 50 0.68 3.27 9.16
N GLU A 51 1.20 2.47 10.11
CA GLU A 51 1.43 2.94 11.48
C GLU A 51 2.40 4.13 11.53
N MET A 52 3.30 4.24 10.56
CA MET A 52 4.25 5.34 10.41
C MET A 52 3.58 6.69 10.11
N TYR A 53 2.46 6.71 9.39
CA TYR A 53 1.91 7.95 8.88
C TYR A 53 1.29 8.77 10.01
N ALA A 54 1.87 9.95 10.28
CA ALA A 54 1.50 10.82 11.40
C ALA A 54 1.44 10.06 12.75
N ASP A 55 2.38 9.12 12.96
CA ASP A 55 2.46 8.28 14.17
C ASP A 55 1.12 7.59 14.50
N GLY A 56 0.52 6.99 13.48
CA GLY A 56 -0.80 6.35 13.55
C GLY A 56 -1.99 7.28 13.37
N GLY A 57 -1.76 8.59 13.21
CA GLY A 57 -2.82 9.58 12.97
C GLY A 57 -3.58 9.32 11.67
N ALA A 58 -2.87 8.89 10.60
CA ALA A 58 -3.50 8.52 9.34
C ALA A 58 -4.43 7.32 9.49
N GLU A 59 -4.03 6.29 10.26
CA GLU A 59 -4.90 5.14 10.55
C GLU A 59 -6.17 5.56 11.32
N GLN A 60 -6.06 6.53 12.24
CA GLN A 60 -7.25 7.06 12.92
C GLN A 60 -8.19 7.81 11.96
N VAL A 61 -7.65 8.58 11.00
CA VAL A 61 -8.47 9.23 9.95
C VAL A 61 -9.20 8.18 9.10
N VAL A 62 -8.49 7.12 8.70
CA VAL A 62 -9.08 6.01 7.95
C VAL A 62 -10.17 5.31 8.77
N GLY A 63 -9.90 4.98 10.03
CA GLY A 63 -10.88 4.35 10.93
C GLY A 63 -12.16 5.19 11.08
N GLU A 64 -12.02 6.53 11.15
CA GLU A 64 -13.17 7.44 11.17
C GLU A 64 -13.93 7.44 9.84
N ALA A 65 -13.20 7.46 8.72
CA ALA A 65 -13.80 7.43 7.37
C ALA A 65 -14.57 6.14 7.10
N LEU A 66 -14.11 5.00 7.66
CA LEU A 66 -14.69 3.68 7.47
C LEU A 66 -15.79 3.31 8.50
N ARG A 67 -16.14 4.20 9.42
CA ARG A 67 -17.18 3.92 10.42
C ARG A 67 -18.50 3.52 9.77
N GLY A 68 -18.96 2.29 10.03
CA GLY A 68 -20.15 1.69 9.42
C GLY A 68 -20.02 1.34 7.93
N ARG A 69 -18.79 1.36 7.37
CA ARG A 69 -18.52 1.12 5.94
C ARG A 69 -17.29 0.23 5.71
N ARG A 70 -16.80 -0.47 6.74
CA ARG A 70 -15.55 -1.28 6.65
C ARG A 70 -15.58 -2.30 5.50
N ASP A 71 -16.73 -2.89 5.26
CA ASP A 71 -16.99 -3.87 4.21
C ASP A 71 -16.89 -3.30 2.79
N GLN A 72 -16.92 -1.98 2.64
CA GLN A 72 -16.75 -1.30 1.35
C GLN A 72 -15.28 -1.05 0.98
N ALA A 73 -14.35 -1.20 1.93
CA ALA A 73 -12.95 -0.92 1.75
C ALA A 73 -12.09 -2.19 1.71
N TRP A 74 -11.09 -2.19 0.85
CA TRP A 74 -9.96 -3.10 0.87
C TRP A 74 -8.78 -2.36 1.51
N LEU A 75 -8.43 -2.73 2.74
CA LEU A 75 -7.61 -1.93 3.63
C LEU A 75 -6.20 -2.48 3.75
N VAL A 76 -5.21 -1.62 3.49
CA VAL A 76 -3.79 -1.91 3.61
C VAL A 76 -3.20 -1.10 4.75
N SER A 77 -2.43 -1.73 5.62
CA SER A 77 -1.52 -1.04 6.54
C SER A 77 -0.14 -1.68 6.55
N LYS A 78 0.83 -1.07 7.24
CA LYS A 78 2.22 -1.48 7.19
C LYS A 78 2.85 -1.43 8.58
N VAL A 79 3.71 -2.41 8.86
CA VAL A 79 4.53 -2.47 10.07
C VAL A 79 5.91 -1.87 9.82
N TYR A 80 6.44 -1.14 10.79
CA TYR A 80 7.84 -0.70 10.79
C TYR A 80 8.82 -1.88 10.82
N PRO A 81 9.97 -1.78 10.14
CA PRO A 81 10.96 -2.86 10.16
C PRO A 81 11.56 -3.14 11.54
N TRP A 82 11.57 -2.19 12.46
CA TRP A 82 12.00 -2.43 13.85
C TRP A 82 10.92 -3.03 14.75
N HIS A 83 9.67 -3.09 14.28
CA HIS A 83 8.60 -3.87 14.88
C HIS A 83 8.36 -5.20 14.14
N ALA A 84 9.29 -5.64 13.29
CA ALA A 84 9.10 -6.79 12.42
C ALA A 84 9.41 -8.15 13.09
N GLY A 85 9.87 -8.16 14.36
CA GLY A 85 10.00 -9.36 15.16
C GLY A 85 8.66 -10.04 15.42
N GLU A 86 8.68 -11.34 15.71
CA GLU A 86 7.46 -12.16 15.77
C GLU A 86 6.38 -11.57 16.70
N GLU A 87 6.72 -11.31 17.97
CA GLU A 87 5.77 -10.75 18.95
C GLU A 87 5.50 -9.27 18.67
N ASP A 88 6.52 -8.49 18.34
CA ASP A 88 6.41 -7.06 18.09
C ASP A 88 5.52 -6.74 16.88
N ALA A 89 5.58 -7.56 15.82
CA ALA A 89 4.76 -7.36 14.63
C ALA A 89 3.27 -7.70 14.89
N ILE A 90 3.01 -8.70 15.72
CA ILE A 90 1.65 -9.02 16.17
C ILE A 90 1.08 -7.85 16.97
N ASP A 91 1.84 -7.35 17.94
CA ASP A 91 1.43 -6.21 18.77
C ASP A 91 1.26 -4.93 17.94
N ALA A 92 2.13 -4.68 16.96
CA ALA A 92 2.00 -3.56 16.03
C ALA A 92 0.73 -3.65 15.18
N CYS A 93 0.43 -4.83 14.65
CA CYS A 93 -0.81 -5.08 13.91
C CYS A 93 -2.05 -4.79 14.80
N GLU A 94 -2.06 -5.28 16.03
CA GLU A 94 -3.15 -5.03 16.97
C GLU A 94 -3.31 -3.55 17.32
N ARG A 95 -2.20 -2.81 17.45
CA ARG A 95 -2.27 -1.35 17.61
C ARG A 95 -2.89 -0.67 16.38
N SER A 96 -2.50 -1.10 15.17
CA SER A 96 -3.08 -0.62 13.91
C SER A 96 -4.58 -0.91 13.82
N LEU A 97 -5.01 -2.13 14.13
CA LEU A 97 -6.42 -2.52 14.14
C LEU A 97 -7.25 -1.66 15.12
N ARG A 98 -6.70 -1.37 16.31
CA ARG A 98 -7.37 -0.47 17.28
C ARG A 98 -7.52 0.96 16.72
N ARG A 99 -6.48 1.54 16.08
CA ARG A 99 -6.56 2.88 15.48
C ARG A 99 -7.52 2.94 14.30
N LEU A 100 -7.54 1.88 13.50
CA LEU A 100 -8.44 1.71 12.35
C LEU A 100 -9.88 1.35 12.74
N ASN A 101 -10.11 0.98 14.00
CA ASN A 101 -11.40 0.52 14.54
C ASN A 101 -12.00 -0.62 13.68
N THR A 102 -11.18 -1.65 13.44
CA THR A 102 -11.55 -2.85 12.67
C THR A 102 -10.89 -4.09 13.27
N ASP A 103 -11.43 -5.26 12.99
CA ASP A 103 -10.92 -6.54 13.47
C ASP A 103 -9.92 -7.18 12.48
N TYR A 104 -9.83 -6.68 11.25
CA TYR A 104 -8.96 -7.24 10.23
C TYR A 104 -8.45 -6.20 9.22
N LEU A 105 -7.28 -6.51 8.64
CA LEU A 105 -6.74 -5.88 7.43
C LEU A 105 -6.90 -6.83 6.24
N ASP A 106 -7.09 -6.28 5.06
CA ASP A 106 -7.07 -7.07 3.82
C ASP A 106 -5.64 -7.38 3.40
N LEU A 107 -4.72 -6.45 3.65
CA LEU A 107 -3.29 -6.63 3.38
C LEU A 107 -2.45 -5.95 4.46
N TYR A 108 -1.43 -6.66 4.98
CA TYR A 108 -0.46 -6.11 5.90
C TYR A 108 0.94 -6.23 5.33
N LEU A 109 1.70 -5.13 5.29
CA LEU A 109 3.00 -5.07 4.64
C LEU A 109 4.13 -4.84 5.65
N LEU A 110 5.27 -5.49 5.46
CA LEU A 110 6.53 -4.98 6.02
C LEU A 110 6.94 -3.74 5.22
N HIS A 111 7.07 -2.58 5.88
CA HIS A 111 7.18 -1.27 5.22
C HIS A 111 8.49 -1.10 4.42
N TRP A 112 9.59 -1.70 4.87
CA TRP A 112 10.86 -1.90 4.13
C TRP A 112 11.72 -2.96 4.82
N ARG A 113 12.72 -3.47 4.10
CA ARG A 113 13.68 -4.44 4.66
C ARG A 113 14.47 -3.79 5.79
N GLY A 114 14.37 -4.33 7.00
CA GLY A 114 15.13 -3.92 8.17
C GLY A 114 16.19 -4.95 8.53
N ASN A 115 16.62 -4.93 9.80
CA ASN A 115 17.64 -5.84 10.34
C ASN A 115 17.06 -7.06 11.06
N VAL A 116 15.73 -7.13 11.22
CA VAL A 116 15.07 -8.29 11.81
C VAL A 116 15.12 -9.45 10.81
N PRO A 117 15.44 -10.68 11.25
CA PRO A 117 15.41 -11.85 10.38
C PRO A 117 14.02 -12.02 9.74
N LEU A 118 13.96 -12.26 8.42
CA LEU A 118 12.68 -12.43 7.72
C LEU A 118 11.84 -13.58 8.27
N GLU A 119 12.48 -14.64 8.74
CA GLU A 119 11.83 -15.78 9.38
C GLU A 119 10.90 -15.36 10.54
N GLU A 120 11.33 -14.39 11.38
CA GLU A 120 10.49 -13.88 12.48
C GLU A 120 9.27 -13.14 11.96
N THR A 121 9.47 -12.26 10.97
CA THR A 121 8.37 -11.54 10.31
C THR A 121 7.38 -12.51 9.67
N LEU A 122 7.87 -13.53 8.98
CA LEU A 122 7.03 -14.54 8.34
C LEU A 122 6.18 -15.32 9.35
N ARG A 123 6.74 -15.71 10.49
CA ARG A 123 5.98 -16.35 11.59
C ARG A 123 4.90 -15.44 12.14
N ALA A 124 5.19 -14.14 12.29
CA ALA A 124 4.18 -13.16 12.70
C ALA A 124 3.04 -13.05 11.68
N MET A 125 3.36 -12.95 10.38
CA MET A 125 2.36 -12.85 9.32
C MET A 125 1.48 -14.10 9.25
N GLU A 126 2.07 -15.29 9.37
CA GLU A 126 1.34 -16.55 9.43
C GLU A 126 0.39 -16.60 10.64
N THR A 127 0.88 -16.23 11.82
CA THR A 127 0.07 -16.16 13.04
C THR A 127 -1.10 -15.20 12.90
N LEU A 128 -0.86 -14.00 12.35
CA LEU A 128 -1.91 -13.01 12.12
C LEU A 128 -2.96 -13.49 11.12
N GLN A 129 -2.55 -14.24 10.08
CA GLN A 129 -3.49 -14.86 9.14
C GLN A 129 -4.33 -15.97 9.81
N GLN A 130 -3.70 -16.84 10.59
CA GLN A 130 -4.40 -17.89 11.35
C GLN A 130 -5.40 -17.33 12.34
N GLN A 131 -5.10 -16.16 12.95
CA GLN A 131 -5.99 -15.44 13.84
C GLN A 131 -7.09 -14.64 13.10
N GLY A 132 -7.06 -14.58 11.77
CA GLY A 132 -7.99 -13.81 10.95
C GLY A 132 -7.81 -12.29 11.03
N LYS A 133 -6.70 -11.82 11.62
CA LYS A 133 -6.39 -10.39 11.75
C LYS A 133 -5.89 -9.76 10.45
N ILE A 134 -5.30 -10.55 9.57
CA ILE A 134 -4.93 -10.14 8.21
C ILE A 134 -5.37 -11.22 7.21
N ARG A 135 -5.78 -10.82 6.01
CA ARG A 135 -6.14 -11.77 4.93
C ARG A 135 -4.92 -12.15 4.11
N HIS A 136 -4.14 -11.14 3.73
CA HIS A 136 -2.91 -11.28 2.95
C HIS A 136 -1.78 -10.51 3.61
N TRP A 137 -0.55 -10.89 3.31
CA TRP A 137 0.63 -10.15 3.71
C TRP A 137 1.54 -9.92 2.50
N GLY A 138 2.44 -8.95 2.61
CA GLY A 138 3.42 -8.64 1.59
C GLY A 138 4.52 -7.75 2.14
N VAL A 139 5.28 -7.17 1.24
CA VAL A 139 6.40 -6.28 1.57
C VAL A 139 6.29 -4.96 0.83
N SER A 140 7.11 -4.01 1.22
CA SER A 140 7.27 -2.73 0.54
C SER A 140 8.74 -2.34 0.49
N ASN A 141 9.16 -1.66 -0.57
CA ASN A 141 10.51 -1.19 -0.78
C ASN A 141 11.59 -2.30 -0.78
N PHE A 142 11.23 -3.53 -1.10
CA PHE A 142 12.19 -4.60 -1.31
C PHE A 142 12.78 -4.49 -2.72
N ASP A 143 14.08 -4.59 -2.82
CA ASP A 143 14.77 -4.72 -4.10
C ASP A 143 14.78 -6.18 -4.60
N SER A 144 15.49 -6.43 -5.70
CA SER A 144 15.54 -7.78 -6.29
C SER A 144 16.29 -8.79 -5.42
N GLU A 145 17.25 -8.36 -4.62
CA GLU A 145 18.03 -9.19 -3.72
C GLU A 145 17.19 -9.52 -2.47
N ASP A 146 16.56 -8.52 -1.87
CA ASP A 146 15.59 -8.68 -0.78
C ASP A 146 14.46 -9.64 -1.14
N MET A 147 13.92 -9.53 -2.36
CA MET A 147 12.85 -10.43 -2.83
C MET A 147 13.35 -11.87 -3.03
N ARG A 148 14.58 -12.08 -3.50
CA ARG A 148 15.17 -13.42 -3.62
C ARG A 148 15.41 -14.04 -2.23
N GLU A 149 15.90 -13.25 -1.27
CA GLU A 149 16.02 -13.66 0.13
C GLU A 149 14.65 -14.11 0.66
N LEU A 150 13.63 -13.26 0.53
CA LEU A 150 12.28 -13.53 1.00
C LEU A 150 11.69 -14.83 0.41
N TRP A 151 11.78 -15.01 -0.91
CA TRP A 151 11.25 -16.21 -1.57
C TRP A 151 12.03 -17.48 -1.22
N GLY A 152 13.27 -17.35 -0.77
CA GLY A 152 14.10 -18.46 -0.26
C GLY A 152 13.70 -18.93 1.14
N GLU A 153 13.01 -18.09 1.90
CA GLU A 153 12.56 -18.43 3.25
C GLU A 153 11.32 -19.35 3.24
N PRO A 154 11.20 -20.26 4.22
CA PRO A 154 9.99 -21.04 4.41
C PRO A 154 8.76 -20.13 4.57
N GLY A 155 7.76 -20.30 3.71
CA GLY A 155 6.56 -19.44 3.69
C GLY A 155 6.68 -18.18 2.85
N GLY A 156 7.89 -17.76 2.44
CA GLY A 156 8.12 -16.52 1.70
C GLY A 156 7.42 -16.43 0.34
N GLN A 157 7.13 -17.57 -0.29
CA GLN A 157 6.33 -17.65 -1.52
C GLN A 157 4.86 -17.20 -1.34
N GLY A 158 4.40 -17.08 -0.09
CA GLY A 158 3.07 -16.53 0.24
C GLY A 158 2.97 -15.02 0.14
N CYS A 159 4.06 -14.31 -0.21
CA CYS A 159 4.08 -12.87 -0.36
C CYS A 159 3.12 -12.42 -1.48
N ALA A 160 2.08 -11.67 -1.11
CA ALA A 160 1.01 -11.29 -2.03
C ALA A 160 1.38 -10.12 -2.95
N THR A 161 2.32 -9.25 -2.55
CA THR A 161 2.75 -8.08 -3.33
C THR A 161 4.03 -7.46 -2.76
N ASN A 162 4.75 -6.75 -3.62
CA ASN A 162 5.79 -5.79 -3.22
C ASN A 162 5.32 -4.38 -3.59
N GLN A 163 5.14 -3.50 -2.60
CA GLN A 163 4.74 -2.11 -2.83
C GLN A 163 5.98 -1.22 -2.99
N VAL A 164 6.18 -0.61 -4.15
CA VAL A 164 7.40 0.14 -4.48
C VAL A 164 7.10 1.46 -5.18
N LEU A 165 8.07 2.40 -5.14
CA LEU A 165 8.01 3.63 -5.92
C LEU A 165 8.04 3.30 -7.42
N TYR A 166 6.98 3.67 -8.12
CA TYR A 166 6.93 3.49 -9.56
C TYR A 166 6.04 4.52 -10.23
N HIS A 167 6.63 5.33 -11.10
CA HIS A 167 5.95 6.34 -11.93
C HIS A 167 6.82 6.70 -13.13
N LEU A 168 6.32 7.52 -14.04
CA LEU A 168 6.98 7.88 -15.30
C LEU A 168 8.42 8.40 -15.17
N ALA A 169 8.77 9.07 -14.05
CA ALA A 169 10.11 9.57 -13.79
C ALA A 169 10.93 8.67 -12.83
N SER A 170 10.39 7.55 -12.36
CA SER A 170 11.08 6.56 -11.52
C SER A 170 10.77 5.15 -12.01
N ARG A 171 11.59 4.69 -12.98
CA ARG A 171 11.37 3.45 -13.73
C ARG A 171 12.44 2.39 -13.49
N GLY A 172 13.29 2.59 -12.47
CA GLY A 172 14.42 1.69 -12.19
C GLY A 172 14.03 0.23 -11.98
N ILE A 173 12.84 -0.01 -11.41
CA ILE A 173 12.34 -1.37 -11.19
C ILE A 173 12.13 -2.19 -12.47
N GLU A 174 12.02 -1.55 -13.63
CA GLU A 174 11.77 -2.23 -14.92
C GLU A 174 12.97 -3.05 -15.39
N TYR A 175 14.20 -2.76 -14.90
CA TYR A 175 15.40 -3.49 -15.29
C TYR A 175 15.48 -4.90 -14.73
N ASP A 176 15.08 -5.11 -13.48
CA ASP A 176 15.23 -6.38 -12.78
C ASP A 176 14.04 -6.71 -11.87
N LEU A 177 13.67 -5.84 -10.94
CA LEU A 177 12.67 -6.13 -9.91
C LEU A 177 11.30 -6.47 -10.51
N LEU A 178 10.79 -5.68 -11.43
CA LEU A 178 9.46 -5.89 -12.01
C LEU A 178 9.40 -7.22 -12.80
N PRO A 179 10.36 -7.54 -13.72
CA PRO A 179 10.41 -8.84 -14.37
C PRO A 179 10.51 -10.01 -13.37
N THR A 180 11.36 -9.88 -12.34
CA THR A 180 11.57 -10.90 -11.33
C THR A 180 10.29 -11.15 -10.51
N CYS A 181 9.61 -10.09 -10.09
CA CYS A 181 8.33 -10.19 -9.40
C CYS A 181 7.25 -10.85 -10.26
N LEU A 182 7.17 -10.51 -11.55
CA LEU A 182 6.22 -11.12 -12.48
C LEU A 182 6.48 -12.62 -12.68
N GLN A 183 7.75 -13.04 -12.79
CA GLN A 183 8.13 -14.45 -12.90
C GLN A 183 7.74 -15.26 -11.67
N ASN A 184 7.82 -14.65 -10.48
CA ASN A 184 7.47 -15.28 -9.21
C ASN A 184 6.00 -15.05 -8.80
N GLN A 185 5.16 -14.54 -9.69
CA GLN A 185 3.73 -14.30 -9.46
C GLN A 185 3.45 -13.38 -8.24
N THR A 186 4.39 -12.51 -7.91
CA THR A 186 4.25 -11.48 -6.88
C THR A 186 4.01 -10.12 -7.56
N PRO A 187 2.76 -9.66 -7.70
CA PRO A 187 2.46 -8.40 -8.37
C PRO A 187 3.08 -7.21 -7.65
N VAL A 188 3.45 -6.18 -8.40
CA VAL A 188 3.93 -4.91 -7.87
C VAL A 188 2.77 -3.95 -7.65
N MET A 189 2.71 -3.32 -6.46
CA MET A 189 1.83 -2.21 -6.14
C MET A 189 2.63 -0.90 -6.20
N ALA A 190 2.27 0.00 -7.10
CA ALA A 190 2.95 1.30 -7.24
C ALA A 190 2.48 2.30 -6.19
N TYR A 191 3.39 2.83 -5.36
CA TYR A 191 3.07 4.03 -4.59
C TYR A 191 3.55 5.30 -5.31
N CYS A 192 2.94 6.43 -5.00
CA CYS A 192 3.16 7.72 -5.65
C CYS A 192 3.10 7.66 -7.19
N PRO A 193 2.10 7.02 -7.82
CA PRO A 193 2.08 6.81 -9.27
C PRO A 193 2.01 8.11 -10.08
N LEU A 194 1.58 9.21 -9.46
CA LEU A 194 1.55 10.57 -10.06
C LEU A 194 2.77 11.41 -9.63
N ALA A 195 3.89 10.75 -9.26
CA ALA A 195 5.05 11.32 -8.59
C ALA A 195 4.72 11.89 -7.20
N GLN A 196 5.75 12.06 -6.36
CA GLN A 196 5.61 12.72 -5.08
C GLN A 196 5.27 14.21 -5.27
N ALA A 197 4.66 14.82 -4.27
CA ALA A 197 4.39 16.26 -4.28
C ALA A 197 5.66 17.10 -4.59
N GLY A 198 5.48 18.32 -5.08
CA GLY A 198 6.56 19.27 -5.31
C GLY A 198 7.07 19.32 -6.75
N ARG A 199 8.35 19.65 -6.93
CA ARG A 199 8.94 19.98 -8.25
C ARG A 199 8.86 18.84 -9.26
N LEU A 200 9.02 17.59 -8.83
CA LEU A 200 9.00 16.43 -9.72
C LEU A 200 7.59 16.24 -10.31
N ARG A 201 6.56 16.34 -9.49
CA ARG A 201 5.17 16.25 -9.95
C ARG A 201 4.85 17.39 -10.91
N GLN A 202 5.24 18.63 -10.57
CA GLN A 202 5.00 19.78 -11.42
C GLN A 202 5.71 19.60 -12.78
N ALA A 203 6.96 19.15 -12.78
CA ALA A 203 7.72 18.91 -14.01
C ALA A 203 7.06 17.87 -14.93
N LEU A 204 6.47 16.80 -14.37
CA LEU A 204 5.71 15.82 -15.15
C LEU A 204 4.42 16.40 -15.74
N PHE A 205 3.69 17.18 -14.96
CA PHE A 205 2.43 17.77 -15.41
C PHE A 205 2.64 18.88 -16.45
N ASP A 206 3.79 19.57 -16.41
CA ASP A 206 4.18 20.63 -17.35
C ASP A 206 4.93 20.08 -18.58
N ASP A 207 5.24 18.78 -18.63
CA ASP A 207 5.91 18.18 -19.76
C ASP A 207 5.07 18.26 -21.03
N VAL A 208 5.63 18.90 -22.06
CA VAL A 208 4.92 19.20 -23.33
C VAL A 208 4.50 17.92 -24.06
N HIS A 209 5.30 16.86 -23.99
CA HIS A 209 4.98 15.60 -24.67
C HIS A 209 3.82 14.87 -23.97
N LEU A 210 3.83 14.86 -22.62
CA LEU A 210 2.72 14.29 -21.85
C LEU A 210 1.43 15.08 -22.08
N GLN A 211 1.49 16.40 -22.13
CA GLN A 211 0.34 17.25 -22.45
C GLN A 211 -0.21 16.97 -23.86
N GLN A 212 0.65 16.85 -24.87
CA GLN A 212 0.25 16.52 -26.24
C GLN A 212 -0.44 15.15 -26.33
N VAL A 213 0.12 14.11 -25.68
CA VAL A 213 -0.47 12.77 -25.64
C VAL A 213 -1.82 12.79 -24.93
N ALA A 214 -1.91 13.47 -23.78
CA ALA A 214 -3.14 13.62 -23.02
C ALA A 214 -4.23 14.33 -23.85
N GLN A 215 -3.87 15.44 -24.53
CA GLN A 215 -4.77 16.18 -25.42
C GLN A 215 -5.26 15.31 -26.59
N HIS A 216 -4.35 14.57 -27.24
CA HIS A 216 -4.73 13.65 -28.33
C HIS A 216 -5.73 12.57 -27.87
N LYS A 217 -5.60 12.11 -26.63
CA LYS A 217 -6.50 11.12 -26.02
C LYS A 217 -7.74 11.73 -25.36
N SER A 218 -7.88 13.07 -25.34
CA SER A 218 -8.96 13.78 -24.65
C SER A 218 -9.08 13.45 -23.16
N ILE A 219 -7.94 13.31 -22.48
CA ILE A 219 -7.82 13.04 -21.05
C ILE A 219 -6.88 14.05 -20.39
N SER A 220 -6.86 14.10 -19.05
CA SER A 220 -5.86 14.89 -18.32
C SER A 220 -4.51 14.17 -18.26
N VAL A 221 -3.42 14.93 -17.98
CA VAL A 221 -2.09 14.32 -17.73
C VAL A 221 -2.13 13.35 -16.53
N ALA A 222 -2.97 13.61 -15.53
CA ALA A 222 -3.15 12.70 -14.40
C ALA A 222 -3.87 11.38 -14.77
N GLN A 223 -4.67 11.39 -15.82
CA GLN A 223 -5.37 10.20 -16.33
C GLN A 223 -4.52 9.41 -17.33
N LEU A 224 -3.47 10.04 -17.91
CA LEU A 224 -2.50 9.41 -18.79
C LEU A 224 -1.57 8.49 -18.03
#